data_031d7439105e35ddcaada5402b00caa1
#
_entry.id   031d7439105e35ddcaada5402b00caa1
#
_cell.length_a   1.000
_cell.length_b   1.000
_cell.length_c   1.000
_cell.angle_alpha   90.00
_cell.angle_beta   90.00
_cell.angle_gamma   90.00
#
_symmetry.space_group_name_H-M   'P 1'
#
loop_
_entity.id
_entity.type
_entity.pdbx_description
1 polymer ?
#
loop_
_entity_poly.entity_id
_entity_poly.type
_entity_poly.pdbx_seq_one_letter_code
_entity_poly.pdbx_strand_id
1 'polypeptide(L)'
;LGAWHPVDDAPLPKGLQGRVGWRATTADRLPLVGALPLPLSQLQAAARPVRLEQPRLIPRRQDANGGLYVISGLGSRGITWAALAARLLAHWVAGSPCPVEADLRDALDPARWLSRQASRQQADISR
;
A
#
# COMPACT_ATOMS: atom_id res chain seq x y z
N LEU A 1 -25.05 20.93 11.25
CA LEU A 1 -24.11 20.24 12.14
C LEU A 1 -24.83 20.10 13.48
N GLY A 2 -25.38 18.91 13.77
CA GLY A 2 -26.07 18.62 15.03
C GLY A 2 -25.10 18.77 16.20
N ALA A 3 -25.57 19.43 17.27
CA ALA A 3 -24.80 19.55 18.50
C ALA A 3 -24.51 18.14 19.04
N TRP A 4 -23.26 17.87 19.35
CA TRP A 4 -22.86 16.64 20.02
C TRP A 4 -23.41 16.69 21.45
N HIS A 5 -24.41 15.87 21.72
CA HIS A 5 -24.90 15.71 23.08
C HIS A 5 -23.98 14.70 23.78
N PRO A 6 -23.41 15.02 24.96
CA PRO A 6 -22.75 14.01 25.75
C PRO A 6 -23.76 12.88 26.01
N VAL A 7 -23.34 11.66 25.73
CA VAL A 7 -24.09 10.48 26.12
C VAL A 7 -24.28 10.58 27.62
N ASP A 8 -25.54 10.55 28.11
CA ASP A 8 -25.84 10.54 29.52
C ASP A 8 -24.89 9.54 30.23
N ASP A 9 -24.44 9.90 31.44
CA ASP A 9 -23.61 9.05 32.32
C ASP A 9 -24.34 7.74 32.74
N ALA A 10 -25.14 7.20 31.84
CA ALA A 10 -25.78 5.91 32.04
C ALA A 10 -24.72 4.82 32.17
N PRO A 11 -24.74 4.03 33.23
CA PRO A 11 -23.77 2.97 33.43
C PRO A 11 -23.78 2.01 32.24
N LEU A 12 -22.60 1.74 31.66
CA LEU A 12 -22.45 0.80 30.56
C LEU A 12 -23.09 -0.55 30.91
N PRO A 13 -23.79 -1.19 30.00
CA PRO A 13 -24.39 -2.50 30.24
C PRO A 13 -23.36 -3.49 30.79
N LYS A 14 -23.71 -4.18 31.88
CA LYS A 14 -22.86 -5.24 32.44
C LYS A 14 -22.67 -6.34 31.39
N GLY A 15 -21.42 -6.64 31.03
CA GLY A 15 -21.09 -7.67 30.06
C GLY A 15 -20.59 -7.15 28.69
N LEU A 16 -20.40 -5.86 28.51
CA LEU A 16 -19.70 -5.32 27.34
C LEU A 16 -18.28 -5.86 27.28
N GLN A 17 -17.99 -6.63 26.23
CA GLN A 17 -16.63 -7.13 25.95
C GLN A 17 -15.99 -6.23 24.90
N GLY A 18 -14.89 -5.56 25.26
CA GLY A 18 -14.05 -4.82 24.34
C GLY A 18 -12.96 -5.70 23.74
N ARG A 19 -12.48 -5.35 22.56
CA ARG A 19 -11.29 -5.96 21.95
C ARG A 19 -10.26 -4.86 21.65
N VAL A 20 -9.02 -5.16 21.99
CA VAL A 20 -7.86 -4.36 21.62
C VAL A 20 -7.02 -5.18 20.63
N GLY A 21 -6.48 -4.54 19.60
CA GLY A 21 -5.63 -5.19 18.63
C GLY A 21 -4.70 -4.20 17.95
N TRP A 22 -3.55 -4.70 17.53
CA TRP A 22 -2.59 -3.95 16.72
C TRP A 22 -3.10 -3.81 15.29
N ARG A 23 -2.84 -2.65 14.68
CA ARG A 23 -3.16 -2.38 13.29
C ARG A 23 -1.89 -2.06 12.52
N ALA A 24 -1.68 -2.75 11.40
CA ALA A 24 -0.58 -2.44 10.51
C ALA A 24 -0.82 -1.10 9.81
N THR A 25 0.16 -0.22 9.90
CA THR A 25 0.19 1.05 9.18
C THR A 25 1.55 1.20 8.50
N THR A 26 1.57 1.93 7.40
CA THR A 26 2.81 2.37 6.75
C THR A 26 3.26 3.71 7.32
N ALA A 27 4.53 4.06 7.15
CA ALA A 27 5.09 5.33 7.63
C ALA A 27 4.40 6.56 6.99
N ASP A 28 3.95 6.45 5.74
CA ASP A 28 3.21 7.52 5.04
C ASP A 28 1.68 7.42 5.23
N ARG A 29 1.21 6.46 6.03
CA ARG A 29 -0.21 6.20 6.32
C ARG A 29 -1.07 5.88 5.09
N LEU A 30 -0.45 5.58 3.95
CA LEU A 30 -1.14 5.07 2.76
C LEU A 30 -1.05 3.54 2.72
N PRO A 31 -2.11 2.84 2.32
CA PRO A 31 -2.05 1.38 2.18
C PRO A 31 -1.06 0.93 1.12
N LEU A 32 -0.73 -0.34 1.17
CA LEU A 32 0.02 -1.06 0.13
C LEU A 32 -0.97 -1.91 -0.65
N VAL A 33 -1.09 -1.68 -1.95
CA VAL A 33 -2.00 -2.44 -2.81
C VAL A 33 -1.33 -2.73 -4.14
N GLY A 34 -1.11 -4.00 -4.47
CA GLY A 34 -0.57 -4.39 -5.76
C GLY A 34 0.44 -5.53 -5.73
N ALA A 35 1.13 -5.71 -6.84
CA ALA A 35 2.17 -6.73 -6.99
C ALA A 35 3.44 -6.35 -6.22
N LEU A 36 4.01 -7.30 -5.47
CA LEU A 36 5.26 -7.08 -4.75
C LEU A 36 6.44 -6.93 -5.72
N PRO A 37 7.35 -5.96 -5.48
CA PRO A 37 8.56 -5.82 -6.27
C PRO A 37 9.54 -6.97 -6.03
N LEU A 38 10.44 -7.18 -6.98
CA LEU A 38 11.62 -8.01 -6.74
C LEU A 38 12.45 -7.44 -5.59
N PRO A 39 13.15 -8.29 -4.83
CA PRO A 39 14.11 -7.84 -3.82
C PRO A 39 15.17 -6.92 -4.44
N LEU A 40 15.63 -5.93 -3.66
CA LEU A 40 16.63 -4.96 -4.13
C LEU A 40 17.91 -5.65 -4.64
N SER A 41 18.34 -6.72 -3.99
CA SER A 41 19.50 -7.52 -4.42
C SER A 41 19.35 -8.08 -5.84
N GLN A 42 18.16 -8.55 -6.21
CA GLN A 42 17.88 -9.04 -7.56
C GLN A 42 17.75 -7.92 -8.59
N LEU A 43 17.20 -6.77 -8.19
CA LEU A 43 17.13 -5.58 -9.05
C LEU A 43 18.51 -5.03 -9.37
N GLN A 44 19.45 -5.06 -8.40
CA GLN A 44 20.84 -4.63 -8.56
C GLN A 44 21.67 -5.63 -9.37
N ALA A 45 21.37 -6.92 -9.29
CA ALA A 45 22.04 -7.97 -10.07
C ALA A 45 21.51 -8.11 -11.50
N ALA A 46 20.50 -7.33 -11.88
CA ALA A 46 19.90 -7.41 -13.22
C ALA A 46 20.92 -6.99 -14.29
N ALA A 47 20.95 -7.74 -15.41
CA ALA A 47 21.87 -7.48 -16.54
C ALA A 47 21.65 -6.12 -17.21
N ARG A 48 20.50 -5.49 -16.99
CA ARG A 48 20.18 -4.14 -17.47
C ARG A 48 19.78 -3.26 -16.29
N PRO A 49 20.18 -1.98 -16.28
CA PRO A 49 19.76 -1.04 -15.25
C PRO A 49 18.24 -0.97 -15.15
N VAL A 50 17.71 -1.17 -13.94
CA VAL A 50 16.29 -1.04 -13.65
C VAL A 50 16.00 0.42 -13.30
N ARG A 51 14.99 0.99 -13.95
CA ARG A 51 14.49 2.33 -13.61
C ARG A 51 13.68 2.25 -12.33
N LEU A 52 14.25 2.78 -11.25
CA LEU A 52 13.62 2.77 -9.93
C LEU A 52 12.79 4.03 -9.64
N GLU A 53 12.89 5.08 -10.49
CA GLU A 53 12.23 6.38 -10.26
C GLU A 53 10.70 6.29 -10.30
N GLN A 54 10.18 5.33 -11.03
CA GLN A 54 8.73 5.13 -11.16
C GLN A 54 8.33 3.75 -10.64
N PRO A 55 7.51 3.66 -9.59
CA PRO A 55 7.11 2.39 -8.99
C PRO A 55 6.57 1.37 -10.00
N ARG A 56 5.77 1.83 -10.97
CA ARG A 56 5.15 1.00 -12.02
C ARG A 56 6.14 0.30 -12.95
N LEU A 57 7.38 0.80 -13.08
CA LEU A 57 8.42 0.23 -13.94
C LEU A 57 9.31 -0.78 -13.20
N ILE A 58 9.17 -0.89 -11.90
CA ILE A 58 9.96 -1.82 -11.08
C ILE A 58 9.47 -3.24 -11.31
N PRO A 59 10.35 -4.18 -11.69
CA PRO A 59 10.00 -5.60 -11.90
C PRO A 59 9.34 -6.22 -10.67
N ARG A 60 8.36 -7.08 -10.91
CA ARG A 60 7.55 -7.72 -9.87
C ARG A 60 7.98 -9.15 -9.61
N ARG A 61 7.70 -9.64 -8.41
CA ARG A 61 7.85 -11.07 -8.09
C ARG A 61 6.89 -11.89 -8.93
N GLN A 62 7.46 -12.82 -9.66
CA GLN A 62 6.73 -13.85 -10.38
C GLN A 62 7.40 -15.19 -10.10
N ASP A 63 6.60 -16.21 -9.84
CA ASP A 63 7.04 -17.60 -9.76
C ASP A 63 6.26 -18.44 -10.77
N ALA A 64 6.48 -19.76 -10.77
CA ALA A 64 5.81 -20.67 -11.69
C ALA A 64 4.28 -20.68 -11.55
N ASN A 65 3.75 -20.20 -10.42
CA ASN A 65 2.32 -20.18 -10.09
C ASN A 65 1.68 -18.79 -10.26
N GLY A 66 2.44 -17.78 -10.71
CA GLY A 66 1.97 -16.42 -10.94
C GLY A 66 2.67 -15.35 -10.07
N GLY A 67 2.02 -14.20 -9.89
CA GLY A 67 2.56 -13.08 -9.14
C GLY A 67 2.25 -13.13 -7.65
N LEU A 68 3.07 -12.46 -6.85
CA LEU A 68 2.81 -12.25 -5.43
C LEU A 68 2.22 -10.85 -5.21
N TYR A 69 1.05 -10.79 -4.60
CA TYR A 69 0.28 -9.57 -4.42
C TYR A 69 0.01 -9.28 -2.95
N VAL A 70 -0.23 -8.03 -2.61
CA VAL A 70 -0.49 -7.60 -1.24
C VAL A 70 -1.59 -6.55 -1.17
N ILE A 71 -2.42 -6.64 -0.11
CA ILE A 71 -3.19 -5.55 0.46
C ILE A 71 -2.78 -5.47 1.93
N SER A 72 -2.20 -4.37 2.37
CA SER A 72 -1.74 -4.19 3.75
C SER A 72 -1.65 -2.71 4.13
N GLY A 73 -1.37 -2.44 5.40
CA GLY A 73 -1.17 -1.07 5.89
C GLY A 73 -2.45 -0.24 5.96
N LEU A 74 -3.61 -0.85 6.02
CA LEU A 74 -4.91 -0.17 6.01
C LEU A 74 -5.19 0.64 7.29
N GLY A 75 -4.49 0.36 8.40
CA GLY A 75 -4.67 1.02 9.69
C GLY A 75 -6.09 0.90 10.21
N SER A 76 -6.67 2.01 10.65
CA SER A 76 -8.07 2.07 11.12
C SER A 76 -9.09 2.28 9.99
N ARG A 77 -8.65 2.48 8.75
CA ARG A 77 -9.48 2.84 7.59
C ARG A 77 -9.76 1.67 6.65
N GLY A 78 -9.62 0.42 7.12
CA GLY A 78 -9.79 -0.77 6.30
C GLY A 78 -11.13 -0.84 5.58
N ILE A 79 -12.22 -0.53 6.24
CA ILE A 79 -13.57 -0.53 5.64
C ILE A 79 -13.67 0.50 4.50
N THR A 80 -13.16 1.71 4.72
CA THR A 80 -13.18 2.78 3.70
C THR A 80 -12.32 2.43 2.48
N TRP A 81 -11.17 1.79 2.69
CA TRP A 81 -10.26 1.41 1.62
C TRP A 81 -10.65 0.12 0.89
N ALA A 82 -11.45 -0.76 1.50
CA ALA A 82 -11.68 -2.12 1.02
C ALA A 82 -12.12 -2.19 -0.45
N ALA A 83 -13.11 -1.40 -0.84
CA ALA A 83 -13.65 -1.43 -2.21
C ALA A 83 -12.62 -0.97 -3.25
N LEU A 84 -11.92 0.13 -3.00
CA LEU A 84 -10.89 0.64 -3.90
C LEU A 84 -9.68 -0.31 -3.97
N ALA A 85 -9.21 -0.80 -2.82
CA ALA A 85 -8.09 -1.74 -2.74
C ALA A 85 -8.39 -3.03 -3.49
N ALA A 86 -9.60 -3.57 -3.36
CA ALA A 86 -10.02 -4.77 -4.09
C ALA A 86 -10.05 -4.55 -5.60
N ARG A 87 -10.59 -3.43 -6.07
CA ARG A 87 -10.59 -3.10 -7.51
C ARG A 87 -9.18 -2.88 -8.06
N LEU A 88 -8.32 -2.21 -7.30
CA LEU A 88 -6.93 -1.99 -7.69
C LEU A 88 -6.15 -3.32 -7.71
N LEU A 89 -6.39 -4.22 -6.76
CA LEU A 89 -5.79 -5.55 -6.79
C LEU A 89 -6.28 -6.37 -7.98
N ALA A 90 -7.58 -6.32 -8.30
CA ALA A 90 -8.13 -6.97 -9.47
C ALA A 90 -7.48 -6.47 -10.78
N HIS A 91 -7.21 -5.17 -10.90
CA HIS A 91 -6.41 -4.62 -12.00
C HIS A 91 -5.04 -5.30 -12.10
N TRP A 92 -4.32 -5.45 -10.99
CA TRP A 92 -3.00 -6.10 -10.97
C TRP A 92 -3.04 -7.58 -11.34
N VAL A 93 -4.07 -8.31 -10.91
CA VAL A 93 -4.18 -9.76 -11.11
C VAL A 93 -4.74 -10.11 -12.48
N ALA A 94 -5.80 -9.40 -12.91
CA ALA A 94 -6.55 -9.73 -14.12
C ALA A 94 -6.20 -8.86 -15.32
N GLY A 95 -5.34 -7.84 -15.17
CA GLY A 95 -5.01 -6.90 -16.24
C GLY A 95 -6.19 -6.02 -16.68
N SER A 96 -7.21 -5.86 -15.83
CA SER A 96 -8.34 -4.96 -16.09
C SER A 96 -7.89 -3.50 -16.11
N PRO A 97 -8.68 -2.56 -16.66
CA PRO A 97 -8.34 -1.14 -16.60
C PRO A 97 -8.10 -0.64 -15.18
N CYS A 98 -7.07 0.19 -14.97
CA CYS A 98 -6.77 0.74 -13.66
C CYS A 98 -7.92 1.64 -13.18
N PRO A 99 -8.44 1.45 -11.96
CA PRO A 99 -9.58 2.22 -11.47
C PRO A 99 -9.22 3.63 -10.97
N VAL A 100 -7.94 4.00 -11.01
CA VAL A 100 -7.41 5.28 -10.51
C VAL A 100 -6.33 5.82 -11.45
N GLU A 101 -6.02 7.10 -11.32
CA GLU A 101 -4.95 7.78 -12.04
C GLU A 101 -3.58 7.18 -11.69
N ALA A 102 -2.60 7.41 -12.56
CA ALA A 102 -1.28 6.79 -12.45
C ALA A 102 -0.51 7.19 -11.18
N ASP A 103 -0.58 8.44 -10.78
CA ASP A 103 0.06 8.97 -9.57
C ASP A 103 -0.56 8.41 -8.28
N LEU A 104 -1.88 8.24 -8.24
CA LEU A 104 -2.55 7.60 -7.11
C LEU A 104 -2.22 6.11 -7.04
N ARG A 105 -2.17 5.42 -8.19
CA ARG A 105 -1.71 4.03 -8.25
C ARG A 105 -0.28 3.92 -7.72
N ASP A 106 0.63 4.78 -8.19
CA ASP A 106 2.03 4.79 -7.78
C ASP A 106 2.18 5.10 -6.27
N ALA A 107 1.31 5.95 -5.71
CA ALA A 107 1.27 6.25 -4.28
C ALA A 107 0.84 5.06 -3.41
N LEU A 108 0.05 4.13 -3.95
CA LEU A 108 -0.41 2.92 -3.26
C LEU A 108 0.47 1.69 -3.56
N ASP A 109 1.35 1.79 -4.55
CA ASP A 109 2.19 0.69 -5.04
C ASP A 109 3.18 0.23 -3.96
N PRO A 110 3.32 -1.10 -3.72
CA PRO A 110 4.33 -1.65 -2.81
C PRO A 110 5.77 -1.27 -3.16
N ALA A 111 6.08 -1.00 -4.43
CA ALA A 111 7.41 -0.59 -4.89
C ALA A 111 7.73 0.89 -4.62
N ARG A 112 6.79 1.70 -4.15
CA ARG A 112 7.00 3.15 -3.91
C ARG A 112 8.15 3.47 -2.94
N TRP A 113 8.46 2.55 -2.02
CA TRP A 113 9.59 2.72 -1.10
C TRP A 113 10.94 2.60 -1.80
N LEU A 114 11.06 1.65 -2.73
CA LEU A 114 12.27 1.49 -3.56
C LEU A 114 12.47 2.73 -4.44
N SER A 115 11.40 3.21 -5.06
CA SER A 115 11.42 4.43 -5.87
C SER A 115 11.84 5.67 -5.06
N ARG A 116 11.28 5.87 -3.88
CA ARG A 116 11.65 6.97 -2.99
C ARG A 116 13.10 6.89 -2.51
N GLN A 117 13.59 5.69 -2.24
CA GLN A 117 14.99 5.47 -1.85
C GLN A 117 15.95 5.82 -3.00
N ALA A 118 15.66 5.36 -4.20
CA ALA A 118 16.46 5.67 -5.39
C ALA A 118 16.52 7.18 -5.67
N SER A 119 15.37 7.88 -5.60
CA SER A 119 15.32 9.33 -5.81
C SER A 119 16.13 10.11 -4.78
N ARG A 120 16.16 9.66 -3.52
CA ARG A 120 17.00 10.30 -2.48
C ARG A 120 18.48 10.11 -2.75
N GLN A 121 18.90 8.89 -3.11
CA GLN A 121 20.31 8.62 -3.43
C GLN A 121 20.78 9.44 -4.63
N GLN A 122 19.95 9.61 -5.63
CA GLN A 122 20.27 10.42 -6.81
C GLN A 122 20.40 11.91 -6.47
N ALA A 123 19.56 12.43 -5.60
CA ALA A 123 19.64 13.81 -5.13
C ALA A 123 20.91 14.08 -4.29
N ASP A 124 21.38 13.10 -3.53
CA ASP A 124 22.61 13.21 -2.72
C ASP A 124 23.88 13.18 -3.58
N ILE A 125 23.89 12.45 -4.71
CA ILE A 125 25.02 12.38 -5.64
C ILE A 125 25.14 13.67 -6.49
N SER A 126 24.04 14.39 -6.65
CA SER A 126 23.97 15.62 -7.49
C SER A 126 24.31 16.89 -6.72
N ARG A 127 24.68 16.78 -5.43
CA ARG A 127 25.13 17.89 -4.56
C ARG A 127 26.62 17.86 -4.33
#